data_2815be2c823d55ef20103d8f95450f8e
#
_entry.id   2815be2c823d55ef20103d8f95450f8e
#
_cell.length_a   1.000
_cell.length_b   1.000
_cell.length_c   1.000
_cell.angle_alpha   90.00
_cell.angle_beta   90.00
_cell.angle_gamma   90.00
#
_symmetry.space_group_name_H-M   'P 1'
#
loop_
_entity.id
_entity.type
_entity.pdbx_description
1 polymer ?
#
loop_
_entity_poly.entity_id
_entity_poly.type
_entity_poly.pdbx_seq_one_letter_code
_entity_poly.pdbx_strand_id
1 'polypeptide(L)' 'MNTKEAIAARIIQLCNERNMTVNELAGIAGVPPSTVYSILNEKSQNPGSVTIKKLCDAFEITLGEFFSTPEFDALEQEIK' A
#
# COMPACT_ATOMS: atom_id res chain seq x y z
N MET A 1 1.25 -12.43 9.38
CA MET A 1 1.14 -11.48 8.27
C MET A 1 2.51 -11.25 7.65
N ASN A 2 2.61 -11.32 6.33
CA ASN A 2 3.87 -11.02 5.66
C ASN A 2 3.91 -9.57 5.20
N THR A 3 5.06 -9.14 4.64
CA THR A 3 5.26 -7.75 4.24
C THR A 3 4.24 -7.29 3.20
N LYS A 4 3.95 -8.13 2.21
CA LYS A 4 2.97 -7.80 1.18
C LYS A 4 1.57 -7.62 1.76
N GLU A 5 1.18 -8.49 2.67
CA GLU A 5 -0.12 -8.39 3.34
C GLU A 5 -0.21 -7.13 4.19
N ALA A 6 0.88 -6.76 4.86
CA ALA A 6 0.93 -5.53 5.65
C ALA A 6 0.78 -4.30 4.77
N ILE A 7 1.40 -4.29 3.59
CA ILE A 7 1.26 -3.20 2.63
C ILE A 7 -0.18 -3.09 2.16
N ALA A 8 -0.82 -4.20 1.80
CA ALA A 8 -2.22 -4.20 1.37
C ALA A 8 -3.14 -3.67 2.46
N ALA A 9 -2.94 -4.14 3.70
CA ALA A 9 -3.74 -3.68 4.84
C ALA A 9 -3.56 -2.18 5.09
N ARG A 10 -2.34 -1.67 4.94
CA ARG A 10 -2.05 -0.25 5.13
C ARG A 10 -2.76 0.61 4.08
N ILE A 11 -2.77 0.16 2.83
CA ILE A 11 -3.48 0.87 1.74
C ILE A 11 -4.97 0.95 2.06
N ILE A 12 -5.56 -0.18 2.47
CA ILE A 12 -6.99 -0.22 2.83
C ILE A 12 -7.27 0.72 4.01
N GLN A 13 -6.43 0.68 5.04
CA GLN A 13 -6.56 1.56 6.20
C GLN A 13 -6.57 3.03 5.79
N LEU A 14 -5.61 3.43 4.96
CA LEU A 14 -5.49 4.83 4.53
C LEU A 14 -6.67 5.25 3.65
N CYS A 15 -7.14 4.36 2.78
CA CYS A 15 -8.34 4.64 1.99
C CYS A 15 -9.55 4.86 2.91
N ASN A 16 -9.72 3.99 3.90
CA ASN A 16 -10.84 4.12 4.84
C ASN A 16 -10.78 5.41 5.65
N GLU A 17 -9.59 5.77 6.12
CA GLU A 17 -9.40 7.00 6.89
C GLU A 17 -9.73 8.26 6.08
N ARG A 18 -9.56 8.19 4.76
CA ARG A 18 -9.78 9.33 3.86
C ARG A 18 -11.08 9.24 3.08
N ASN A 19 -11.92 8.25 3.36
CA ASN A 19 -13.16 7.99 2.62
C ASN A 19 -12.89 7.94 1.11
N MET A 20 -11.83 7.26 0.73
CA MET A 20 -11.37 7.16 -0.64
C MET A 20 -11.56 5.74 -1.15
N THR A 21 -12.06 5.59 -2.38
CA THR A 21 -12.14 4.28 -3.01
C THR A 21 -10.79 3.93 -3.65
N VAL A 22 -10.60 2.64 -3.95
CA VAL A 22 -9.39 2.19 -4.64
C VAL A 22 -9.27 2.86 -6.02
N ASN A 23 -10.38 3.02 -6.74
CA ASN A 23 -10.38 3.68 -8.04
C ASN A 23 -9.98 5.15 -7.93
N GLU A 24 -10.46 5.84 -6.91
CA GLU A 24 -10.07 7.23 -6.66
C GLU A 24 -8.59 7.32 -6.35
N LEU A 25 -8.08 6.44 -5.49
CA LEU A 25 -6.67 6.39 -5.16
C LEU A 25 -5.81 6.20 -6.41
N ALA A 26 -6.18 5.22 -7.25
CA ALA A 26 -5.43 4.93 -8.47
C ALA A 26 -5.41 6.13 -9.41
N GLY A 27 -6.57 6.81 -9.56
CA GLY A 27 -6.67 8.00 -10.41
C GLY A 27 -5.77 9.13 -9.92
N ILE A 28 -5.76 9.41 -8.63
CA ILE A 28 -4.93 10.45 -8.05
C ILE A 28 -3.44 10.09 -8.16
N ALA A 29 -3.12 8.83 -7.91
CA ALA A 29 -1.72 8.35 -7.96
C ALA A 29 -1.18 8.24 -9.38
N GLY A 30 -2.06 8.27 -10.38
CA GLY A 30 -1.63 8.13 -11.78
C GLY A 30 -1.22 6.70 -12.12
N VAL A 31 -1.81 5.70 -11.46
CA VAL A 31 -1.56 4.29 -11.76
C VAL A 31 -2.87 3.62 -12.19
N PRO A 32 -2.81 2.57 -13.01
CA PRO A 32 -4.02 1.85 -13.37
C PRO A 32 -4.69 1.25 -12.13
N PRO A 33 -6.02 1.26 -12.03
CA PRO A 33 -6.71 0.61 -10.90
C PRO A 33 -6.33 -0.85 -10.74
N SER A 34 -6.09 -1.57 -11.84
CA SER A 34 -5.66 -2.96 -11.81
C SER A 34 -4.34 -3.14 -11.04
N THR A 35 -3.46 -2.15 -11.09
CA THR A 35 -2.20 -2.20 -10.34
C THR A 35 -2.47 -2.19 -8.83
N VAL A 36 -3.38 -1.33 -8.37
CA VAL A 36 -3.73 -1.27 -6.94
C VAL A 36 -4.44 -2.56 -6.53
N TYR A 37 -5.39 -3.03 -7.32
CA TYR A 37 -6.09 -4.29 -7.02
C TYR A 37 -5.13 -5.47 -6.97
N SER A 38 -4.10 -5.48 -7.83
CA SER A 38 -3.06 -6.52 -7.78
C SER A 38 -2.30 -6.52 -6.47
N ILE A 39 -2.02 -5.33 -5.92
CA ILE A 39 -1.35 -5.23 -4.61
C ILE A 39 -2.24 -5.81 -3.52
N LEU A 40 -3.55 -5.59 -3.61
CA LEU A 40 -4.51 -6.04 -2.61
C LEU A 40 -4.84 -7.53 -2.74
N ASN A 41 -4.50 -8.14 -3.86
CA ASN A 41 -4.81 -9.53 -4.16
C ASN A 41 -3.68 -10.44 -3.64
N GLU A 42 -4.05 -11.54 -2.97
CA GLU A 42 -3.08 -12.48 -2.40
C GLU A 42 -2.19 -13.13 -3.46
N LYS A 43 -2.68 -13.25 -4.68
CA LYS A 43 -1.96 -13.92 -5.77
C LYS A 43 -1.00 -13.00 -6.52
N SER A 44 -0.98 -11.71 -6.21
CA SER A 44 -0.20 -10.75 -6.97
C SER A 44 1.26 -10.72 -6.53
N GLN A 45 2.10 -10.11 -7.36
CA GLN A 45 3.50 -9.89 -7.07
C GLN A 45 3.66 -8.74 -6.07
N ASN A 46 4.85 -8.65 -5.51
CA ASN A 46 5.18 -7.54 -4.60
C ASN A 46 5.12 -6.21 -5.34
N PRO A 47 4.58 -5.17 -4.72
CA PRO A 47 4.57 -3.85 -5.34
C PRO A 47 5.98 -3.26 -5.40
N GLY A 48 6.26 -2.53 -6.47
CA GLY A 48 7.52 -1.81 -6.59
C GLY A 48 7.52 -0.56 -5.71
N SER A 49 8.72 -0.12 -5.35
CA SER A 49 8.90 1.05 -4.48
C SER A 49 8.35 2.33 -5.10
N VAL A 50 8.49 2.49 -6.41
CA VAL A 50 7.97 3.68 -7.10
C VAL A 50 6.45 3.70 -7.07
N THR A 51 5.82 2.55 -7.26
CA THR A 51 4.36 2.45 -7.15
C THR A 51 3.89 2.84 -5.75
N ILE A 52 4.57 2.32 -4.71
CA ILE A 52 4.25 2.68 -3.32
C ILE A 52 4.42 4.19 -3.11
N LYS A 53 5.48 4.78 -3.65
CA LYS A 53 5.70 6.23 -3.54
C LYS A 53 4.56 7.02 -4.18
N LYS A 54 4.08 6.59 -5.35
CA LYS A 54 2.95 7.24 -6.02
C LYS A 54 1.68 7.17 -5.18
N LEU A 55 1.44 6.04 -4.52
CA LEU A 55 0.30 5.91 -3.62
C LEU A 55 0.45 6.81 -2.40
N CYS A 56 1.65 6.90 -1.84
CA CYS A 56 1.93 7.81 -0.72
C CYS A 56 1.67 9.26 -1.12
N ASP A 57 2.10 9.65 -2.31
CA ASP A 57 1.85 11.00 -2.81
C ASP A 57 0.35 11.27 -2.94
N ALA A 58 -0.42 10.29 -3.39
CA ALA A 58 -1.87 10.42 -3.48
C ALA A 58 -2.53 10.57 -2.11
N PHE A 59 -1.99 9.89 -1.10
CA PHE A 59 -2.44 10.03 0.29
C PHE A 59 -1.88 11.27 0.98
N GLU A 60 -0.96 11.98 0.34
CA GLU A 60 -0.27 13.14 0.90
C GLU A 60 0.52 12.80 2.17
N ILE A 61 1.18 11.66 2.14
CA ILE A 61 2.07 11.22 3.23
C ILE A 61 3.44 10.85 2.66
N THR A 62 4.42 10.76 3.54
CA THR A 62 5.76 10.31 3.17
C THR A 62 5.83 8.78 3.18
N LEU A 63 6.89 8.24 2.55
CA LEU A 63 7.17 6.80 2.64
C LEU A 63 7.40 6.39 4.10
N GLY A 64 8.09 7.24 4.87
CA GLY A 64 8.31 6.98 6.29
C GLY A 64 7.00 6.85 7.05
N GLU A 65 6.06 7.76 6.81
CA GLU A 65 4.75 7.72 7.45
C GLU A 65 3.96 6.47 7.04
N PHE A 66 4.08 6.07 5.78
CA PHE A 66 3.39 4.87 5.29
C PHE A 66 3.82 3.63 6.08
N PHE A 67 5.14 3.46 6.29
CA PHE A 67 5.71 2.27 6.91
C PHE A 67 5.89 2.39 8.43
N SER A 68 5.61 3.53 9.03
CA SER A 68 5.82 3.75 10.46
C SER A 68 4.59 3.33 11.26
N THR A 69 4.32 2.02 11.30
CA THR A 69 3.20 1.46 12.05
C THR A 69 3.69 0.24 12.83
N PRO A 70 3.02 -0.09 13.96
CA PRO A 70 3.38 -1.28 14.73
C PRO A 70 3.30 -2.57 13.91
N GLU A 71 2.37 -2.65 12.96
CA GLU A 71 2.20 -3.82 12.11
C GLU A 71 3.43 -4.10 11.27
N PHE A 72 4.05 -3.04 10.72
CA PHE A 72 5.30 -3.22 9.95
C PHE A 72 6.46 -3.59 10.87
N ASP A 73 6.52 -2.98 12.05
CA ASP A 73 7.60 -3.25 13.01
C ASP A 73 7.55 -4.69 13.54
N ALA A 74 6.37 -5.28 13.59
CA ALA A 74 6.16 -6.63 14.11
C ALA A 74 6.30 -7.73 13.06
N LEU A 75 6.62 -7.38 11.81
CA LEU A 75 6.75 -8.38 10.76
C LEU A 75 7.92 -9.32 11.01
N GLU A 76 7.75 -10.58 10.63
CA GLU A 76 8.83 -11.56 10.69
C GLU A 76 9.90 -11.24 9.66
N GLN A 77 11.12 -11.73 9.91
CA GLN A 77 12.20 -11.58 8.95
C GLN A 77 11.87 -12.32 7.66
N GLU A 78 12.15 -11.68 6.54
CA GLU A 78 11.99 -12.31 5.23
C GLU A 78 13.22 -13.13 4.85
N ILE A 79 14.33 -12.88 5.52
CA ILE A 79 15.57 -13.64 5.32
C ILE A 79 15.41 -14.99 6.00
N LYS A 80 15.73 -16.06 5.27
CA LYS A 80 15.58 -17.43 5.76
C LYS A 80 16.89 -18.18 5.80
#